data_2e263911767d156680f80f02bfbf1363
#
_entry.id   2e263911767d156680f80f02bfbf1363
#
_cell.length_a   1.000
_cell.length_b   1.000
_cell.length_c   1.000
_cell.angle_alpha   90.00
_cell.angle_beta   90.00
_cell.angle_gamma   90.00
#
_symmetry.space_group_name_H-M   'P 1'
#
loop_
_entity.id
_entity.type
_entity.pdbx_description
1 polymer ?
#
loop_
_entity_poly.entity_id
_entity_poly.type
_entity_poly.pdbx_seq_one_letter_code
_entity_poly.pdbx_strand_id
1 'polypeptide(L)'
;MKALSGRIRVLSGMPSTLLGICCTLAIASSVSAQEADNAMLKYGLSFLKTPYVAHTLEVNDEEKLVVNFDEVDCTTFVEYVLALSLSPVKDGAIDKADYARNLQNIRYRDGKIDGYTSRLHYIADWVNNGVKHGFMEDVAAANSPVRTPLCRTWEAVM
;
A
#
# COMPACT_ATOMS: atom_id res chain seq x y z
N MET A 1 -23.14 -63.10 -14.26
CA MET A 1 -22.20 -62.13 -13.74
C MET A 1 -21.46 -61.50 -14.90
N LYS A 2 -21.87 -60.28 -15.33
CA LYS A 2 -21.23 -59.50 -16.42
C LYS A 2 -20.45 -58.35 -15.81
N ALA A 3 -19.12 -58.36 -16.00
CA ALA A 3 -18.23 -57.30 -15.61
C ALA A 3 -18.36 -56.13 -16.59
N LEU A 4 -18.74 -54.95 -16.11
CA LEU A 4 -18.69 -53.69 -16.87
C LEU A 4 -17.27 -53.09 -16.74
N SER A 5 -16.50 -53.22 -17.84
CA SER A 5 -15.25 -52.53 -18.02
C SER A 5 -15.56 -51.12 -18.52
N GLY A 6 -15.55 -50.12 -17.63
CA GLY A 6 -15.64 -48.69 -17.97
C GLY A 6 -14.28 -48.16 -18.37
N ARG A 7 -14.07 -47.93 -19.69
CA ARG A 7 -12.90 -47.24 -20.21
C ARG A 7 -12.98 -45.76 -19.88
N ILE A 8 -12.06 -45.28 -19.04
CA ILE A 8 -11.80 -43.87 -18.84
C ILE A 8 -11.14 -43.33 -20.12
N ARG A 9 -11.86 -42.49 -20.87
CA ARG A 9 -11.26 -41.71 -21.98
C ARG A 9 -10.51 -40.53 -21.35
N VAL A 10 -9.20 -40.58 -21.40
CA VAL A 10 -8.34 -39.42 -21.18
C VAL A 10 -8.57 -38.47 -22.36
N LEU A 11 -9.10 -37.32 -22.12
CA LEU A 11 -9.17 -36.22 -23.08
C LEU A 11 -7.76 -35.65 -23.25
N SER A 12 -7.02 -36.23 -24.21
CA SER A 12 -5.76 -35.69 -24.73
C SER A 12 -6.14 -34.52 -25.67
N GLY A 13 -5.97 -33.28 -25.26
CA GLY A 13 -6.22 -32.17 -26.15
C GLY A 13 -6.26 -30.78 -25.53
N MET A 14 -5.60 -30.56 -24.37
CA MET A 14 -5.30 -29.18 -23.96
C MET A 14 -3.95 -28.76 -24.53
N PRO A 15 -3.87 -27.65 -25.29
CA PRO A 15 -2.60 -27.16 -25.80
C PRO A 15 -1.70 -26.74 -24.63
N SER A 16 -0.48 -27.26 -24.60
CA SER A 16 0.56 -27.01 -23.57
C SER A 16 0.89 -25.51 -23.38
N THR A 17 0.47 -24.67 -24.31
CA THR A 17 0.64 -23.21 -24.27
C THR A 17 -0.21 -22.49 -23.22
N LEU A 18 -1.42 -22.98 -22.90
CA LEU A 18 -2.28 -22.38 -21.88
C LEU A 18 -1.79 -22.64 -20.45
N LEU A 19 -1.16 -23.81 -20.20
CA LEU A 19 -0.60 -24.12 -18.90
C LEU A 19 0.66 -23.29 -18.60
N GLY A 20 1.46 -23.00 -19.64
CA GLY A 20 2.66 -22.17 -19.53
C GLY A 20 2.35 -20.71 -19.19
N ILE A 21 1.29 -20.14 -19.79
CA ILE A 21 0.87 -18.74 -19.56
C ILE A 21 0.33 -18.56 -18.13
N CYS A 22 -0.40 -19.54 -17.60
CA CYS A 22 -0.93 -19.45 -16.23
C CYS A 22 0.19 -19.50 -15.17
N CYS A 23 1.20 -20.35 -15.35
CA CYS A 23 2.35 -20.43 -14.44
C CYS A 23 3.23 -19.17 -14.49
N THR A 24 3.42 -18.58 -15.69
CA THR A 24 4.23 -17.35 -15.81
C THR A 24 3.57 -16.13 -15.17
N LEU A 25 2.23 -16.01 -15.25
CA LEU A 25 1.48 -14.94 -14.60
C LEU A 25 1.52 -15.06 -13.06
N ALA A 26 1.47 -16.28 -12.51
CA ALA A 26 1.56 -16.50 -11.06
C ALA A 26 2.96 -16.17 -10.52
N ILE A 27 4.01 -16.45 -11.26
CA ILE A 27 5.40 -16.13 -10.88
C ILE A 27 5.63 -14.61 -10.92
N ALA A 28 5.09 -13.91 -11.92
CA ALA A 28 5.22 -12.45 -12.02
C ALA A 28 4.56 -11.73 -10.82
N SER A 29 3.42 -12.21 -10.34
CA SER A 29 2.73 -11.65 -9.19
C SER A 29 3.51 -11.85 -7.88
N SER A 30 4.16 -12.99 -7.69
CA SER A 30 4.95 -13.25 -6.50
C SER A 30 6.27 -12.46 -6.47
N VAL A 31 6.88 -12.21 -7.61
CA VAL A 31 8.10 -11.39 -7.72
C VAL A 31 7.80 -9.94 -7.36
N SER A 32 6.69 -9.38 -7.82
CA SER A 32 6.33 -7.98 -7.50
C SER A 32 6.04 -7.74 -6.02
N ALA A 33 5.40 -8.69 -5.32
CA ALA A 33 5.16 -8.59 -3.89
C ALA A 33 6.48 -8.66 -3.09
N GLN A 34 7.39 -9.55 -3.45
CA GLN A 34 8.70 -9.69 -2.78
C GLN A 34 9.59 -8.45 -2.98
N GLU A 35 9.54 -7.80 -4.15
CA GLU A 35 10.27 -6.54 -4.38
C GLU A 35 9.72 -5.39 -3.55
N ALA A 36 8.41 -5.28 -3.40
CA ALA A 36 7.79 -4.26 -2.58
C ALA A 36 8.17 -4.40 -1.09
N ASP A 37 8.16 -5.62 -0.54
CA ASP A 37 8.60 -5.89 0.83
C ASP A 37 10.07 -5.53 1.06
N ASN A 38 10.94 -5.85 0.10
CA ASN A 38 12.35 -5.48 0.16
C ASN A 38 12.55 -3.95 0.07
N ALA A 39 11.74 -3.24 -0.70
CA ALA A 39 11.81 -1.79 -0.82
C ALA A 39 11.43 -1.09 0.50
N MET A 40 10.35 -1.51 1.15
CA MET A 40 9.94 -0.96 2.46
C MET A 40 11.02 -1.16 3.52
N LEU A 41 11.61 -2.35 3.62
CA LEU A 41 12.71 -2.62 4.52
C LEU A 41 13.93 -1.75 4.23
N LYS A 42 14.33 -1.66 2.96
CA LYS A 42 15.45 -0.83 2.51
C LYS A 42 15.26 0.64 2.90
N TYR A 43 14.10 1.21 2.60
CA TYR A 43 13.83 2.62 2.93
C TYR A 43 13.63 2.82 4.42
N GLY A 44 12.98 1.90 5.13
CA GLY A 44 12.88 1.97 6.59
C GLY A 44 14.26 1.98 7.27
N LEU A 45 15.19 1.15 6.82
CA LEU A 45 16.57 1.13 7.34
C LEU A 45 17.35 2.41 7.01
N SER A 46 17.01 3.15 5.95
CA SER A 46 17.68 4.41 5.63
C SER A 46 17.43 5.53 6.64
N PHE A 47 16.34 5.43 7.42
CA PHE A 47 16.00 6.36 8.49
C PHE A 47 16.64 6.00 9.87
N LEU A 48 17.46 4.94 9.92
CA LEU A 48 18.17 4.63 11.18
C LEU A 48 19.03 5.82 11.61
N LYS A 49 18.87 6.24 12.88
CA LYS A 49 19.51 7.41 13.50
C LYS A 49 18.92 8.76 13.10
N THR A 50 17.88 8.83 12.27
CA THR A 50 17.14 10.09 12.07
C THR A 50 16.49 10.49 13.40
N PRO A 51 16.65 11.73 13.86
CA PRO A 51 16.07 12.20 15.11
C PRO A 51 14.54 12.12 15.08
N TYR A 52 13.96 11.75 16.25
CA TYR A 52 12.52 11.85 16.44
C TYR A 52 12.16 13.26 16.87
N VAL A 53 11.40 13.97 16.04
CA VAL A 53 10.91 15.33 16.33
C VAL A 53 9.43 15.40 15.95
N ALA A 54 8.60 15.83 16.89
CA ALA A 54 7.18 16.06 16.63
C ALA A 54 6.94 17.40 15.92
N HIS A 55 5.81 17.53 15.23
CA HIS A 55 5.37 18.78 14.60
C HIS A 55 6.26 19.30 13.48
N THR A 56 6.94 18.42 12.76
CA THR A 56 7.82 18.79 11.63
C THR A 56 7.06 19.26 10.38
N LEU A 57 5.74 19.15 10.38
CA LEU A 57 4.88 19.54 9.25
C LEU A 57 4.27 20.95 9.40
N GLU A 58 4.31 21.52 10.59
CA GLU A 58 3.74 22.84 10.93
C GLU A 58 4.73 23.99 10.67
N VAL A 59 5.26 24.07 9.43
CA VAL A 59 6.29 25.05 9.05
C VAL A 59 5.79 26.16 8.12
N ASN A 60 4.55 26.09 7.68
CA ASN A 60 3.94 27.07 6.78
C ASN A 60 2.64 27.62 7.38
N ASP A 61 2.31 28.87 7.09
CA ASP A 61 1.01 29.48 7.47
C ASP A 61 -0.17 28.84 6.73
N GLU A 62 0.06 28.41 5.49
CA GLU A 62 -0.91 27.67 4.68
C GLU A 62 -0.49 26.20 4.58
N GLU A 63 -1.47 25.29 4.52
CA GLU A 63 -1.21 23.86 4.35
C GLU A 63 -0.55 23.59 3.00
N LYS A 64 0.62 22.96 3.03
CA LYS A 64 1.41 22.56 1.86
C LYS A 64 2.05 21.20 2.09
N LEU A 65 2.38 20.50 1.02
CA LEU A 65 3.12 19.26 1.13
C LEU A 65 4.54 19.54 1.63
N VAL A 66 4.81 19.17 2.88
CA VAL A 66 6.13 19.26 3.50
C VAL A 66 6.85 17.93 3.39
N VAL A 67 8.14 17.97 3.01
CA VAL A 67 9.05 16.81 3.01
C VAL A 67 10.27 17.16 3.84
N ASN A 68 10.46 16.44 4.95
CA ASN A 68 11.61 16.58 5.83
C ASN A 68 12.20 15.19 6.13
N PHE A 69 13.38 14.90 5.59
CA PHE A 69 14.07 13.63 5.85
C PHE A 69 15.09 13.72 6.99
N ASP A 70 15.34 14.91 7.49
CA ASP A 70 16.34 15.14 8.55
C ASP A 70 15.75 14.83 9.93
N GLU A 71 14.41 14.91 10.06
CA GLU A 71 13.66 14.68 11.29
C GLU A 71 12.34 14.00 10.98
N VAL A 72 11.94 13.02 11.80
CA VAL A 72 10.69 12.28 11.61
C VAL A 72 9.98 12.05 12.94
N ASP A 73 8.67 11.96 12.90
CA ASP A 73 7.85 11.32 13.91
C ASP A 73 7.34 9.95 13.44
N CYS A 74 6.55 9.25 14.26
CA CYS A 74 6.05 7.92 13.91
C CYS A 74 5.18 7.92 12.64
N THR A 75 4.41 8.97 12.39
CA THR A 75 3.51 9.07 11.24
C THR A 75 4.30 9.42 9.99
N THR A 76 5.10 10.48 10.04
CA THR A 76 5.90 10.94 8.89
C THR A 76 6.92 9.90 8.45
N PHE A 77 7.51 9.15 9.40
CA PHE A 77 8.38 8.01 9.07
C PHE A 77 7.66 6.98 8.20
N VAL A 78 6.47 6.52 8.61
CA VAL A 78 5.70 5.52 7.86
C VAL A 78 5.26 6.06 6.51
N GLU A 79 4.79 7.33 6.45
CA GLU A 79 4.39 7.98 5.21
C GLU A 79 5.55 8.09 4.21
N TYR A 80 6.75 8.48 4.67
CA TYR A 80 7.94 8.58 3.81
C TYR A 80 8.38 7.22 3.29
N VAL A 81 8.45 6.21 4.15
CA VAL A 81 8.84 4.85 3.75
C VAL A 81 7.86 4.28 2.73
N LEU A 82 6.56 4.46 2.97
CA LEU A 82 5.52 3.99 2.06
C LEU A 82 5.57 4.73 0.72
N ALA A 83 5.68 6.07 0.74
CA ALA A 83 5.77 6.87 -0.48
C ALA A 83 7.02 6.51 -1.31
N LEU A 84 8.17 6.31 -0.66
CA LEU A 84 9.40 5.86 -1.33
C LEU A 84 9.23 4.48 -1.96
N SER A 85 8.57 3.56 -1.24
CA SER A 85 8.37 2.17 -1.71
C SER A 85 7.41 2.08 -2.90
N LEU A 86 6.44 2.99 -2.97
CA LEU A 86 5.47 3.08 -4.08
C LEU A 86 6.01 3.87 -5.28
N SER A 87 7.18 4.50 -5.14
CA SER A 87 7.73 5.35 -6.19
C SER A 87 8.70 4.57 -7.08
N PRO A 88 8.53 4.62 -8.40
CA PRO A 88 9.40 3.92 -9.32
C PRO A 88 10.82 4.49 -9.30
N VAL A 89 11.80 3.61 -9.41
CA VAL A 89 13.20 4.00 -9.61
C VAL A 89 13.43 4.14 -11.11
N LYS A 90 13.83 5.35 -11.54
CA LYS A 90 14.20 5.69 -12.93
C LYS A 90 15.66 6.12 -12.93
N ASP A 91 16.46 5.53 -13.79
CA ASP A 91 17.89 5.83 -13.92
C ASP A 91 18.68 5.77 -12.59
N GLY A 92 18.31 4.85 -11.71
CA GLY A 92 18.94 4.64 -10.41
C GLY A 92 18.51 5.61 -9.30
N ALA A 93 17.58 6.52 -9.56
CA ALA A 93 17.02 7.45 -8.59
C ALA A 93 15.49 7.39 -8.56
N ILE A 94 14.90 7.76 -7.41
CA ILE A 94 13.45 7.92 -7.30
C ILE A 94 13.03 9.20 -8.03
N ASP A 95 11.98 9.08 -8.86
CA ASP A 95 11.36 10.23 -9.49
C ASP A 95 10.69 11.11 -8.42
N LYS A 96 11.14 12.36 -8.33
CA LYS A 96 10.66 13.31 -7.29
C LYS A 96 9.18 13.66 -7.45
N ALA A 97 8.68 13.71 -8.68
CA ALA A 97 7.27 14.04 -8.95
C ALA A 97 6.37 12.87 -8.56
N ASP A 98 6.78 11.63 -8.88
CA ASP A 98 6.06 10.43 -8.48
C ASP A 98 6.07 10.29 -6.94
N TYR A 99 7.21 10.52 -6.29
CA TYR A 99 7.32 10.53 -4.83
C TYR A 99 6.38 11.56 -4.18
N ALA A 100 6.43 12.81 -4.65
CA ALA A 100 5.58 13.88 -4.09
C ALA A 100 4.08 13.56 -4.25
N ARG A 101 3.69 13.04 -5.41
CA ARG A 101 2.31 12.61 -5.66
C ARG A 101 1.88 11.45 -4.74
N ASN A 102 2.74 10.44 -4.57
CA ASN A 102 2.45 9.32 -3.67
C ASN A 102 2.35 9.78 -2.22
N LEU A 103 3.27 10.62 -1.75
CA LEU A 103 3.22 11.18 -0.40
C LEU A 103 1.96 12.03 -0.18
N GLN A 104 1.56 12.83 -1.16
CA GLN A 104 0.34 13.62 -1.09
C GLN A 104 -0.90 12.72 -0.98
N ASN A 105 -0.99 11.66 -1.77
CA ASN A 105 -2.09 10.69 -1.71
C ASN A 105 -2.16 9.94 -0.38
N ILE A 106 -1.02 9.68 0.25
CA ILE A 106 -0.93 9.00 1.54
C ILE A 106 -1.34 9.93 2.68
N ARG A 107 -0.89 11.18 2.66
CA ARG A 107 -1.03 12.14 3.77
C ARG A 107 -2.35 12.88 3.78
N TYR A 108 -2.94 13.14 2.60
CA TYR A 108 -4.12 13.98 2.47
C TYR A 108 -5.33 13.18 2.00
N ARG A 109 -6.50 13.54 2.50
CA ARG A 109 -7.78 12.95 2.13
C ARG A 109 -8.00 13.05 0.62
N ASP A 110 -8.15 11.90 -0.04
CA ASP A 110 -8.27 11.79 -1.49
C ASP A 110 -7.16 12.51 -2.28
N GLY A 111 -5.97 12.64 -1.67
CA GLY A 111 -4.81 13.29 -2.29
C GLY A 111 -4.98 14.80 -2.52
N LYS A 112 -5.92 15.47 -1.83
CA LYS A 112 -6.19 16.90 -2.02
C LYS A 112 -5.71 17.71 -0.82
N ILE A 113 -4.94 18.77 -1.09
CA ILE A 113 -4.55 19.75 -0.08
C ILE A 113 -5.60 20.86 -0.08
N ASP A 114 -6.38 20.94 1.00
CA ASP A 114 -7.44 21.92 1.20
C ASP A 114 -7.47 22.33 2.68
N GLY A 115 -6.45 23.07 3.09
CA GLY A 115 -6.24 23.48 4.46
C GLY A 115 -5.85 22.32 5.40
N TYR A 116 -5.63 22.65 6.67
CA TYR A 116 -5.16 21.74 7.71
C TYR A 116 -6.03 20.49 7.89
N THR A 117 -7.34 20.62 7.78
CA THR A 117 -8.32 19.53 7.97
C THR A 117 -8.31 18.48 6.86
N SER A 118 -7.66 18.76 5.73
CA SER A 118 -7.49 17.78 4.65
C SER A 118 -6.41 16.75 4.97
N ARG A 119 -5.48 17.06 5.89
CA ARG A 119 -4.46 16.14 6.38
C ARG A 119 -5.10 15.03 7.22
N LEU A 120 -4.68 13.80 7.03
CA LEU A 120 -5.21 12.63 7.74
C LEU A 120 -4.55 12.49 9.12
N HIS A 121 -5.10 13.20 10.11
CA HIS A 121 -4.57 13.23 11.48
C HIS A 121 -4.88 11.97 12.29
N TYR A 122 -5.93 11.24 11.94
CA TYR A 122 -6.35 10.04 12.65
C TYR A 122 -5.96 8.78 11.90
N ILE A 123 -5.36 7.83 12.61
CA ILE A 123 -4.89 6.57 12.02
C ILE A 123 -6.02 5.80 11.33
N ALA A 124 -7.23 5.80 11.89
CA ALA A 124 -8.38 5.14 11.28
C ALA A 124 -8.73 5.74 9.90
N ASP A 125 -8.73 7.07 9.79
CA ASP A 125 -8.97 7.77 8.52
C ASP A 125 -7.85 7.51 7.52
N TRP A 126 -6.60 7.51 8.01
CA TRP A 126 -5.42 7.25 7.21
C TRP A 126 -5.45 5.84 6.60
N VAL A 127 -5.76 4.81 7.42
CA VAL A 127 -5.91 3.41 6.95
C VAL A 127 -7.07 3.30 5.96
N ASN A 128 -8.25 3.89 6.27
CA ASN A 128 -9.40 3.86 5.37
C ASN A 128 -9.09 4.51 4.02
N ASN A 129 -8.37 5.65 4.01
CA ASN A 129 -7.92 6.30 2.79
C ASN A 129 -6.95 5.39 2.01
N GLY A 130 -6.03 4.72 2.69
CA GLY A 130 -5.09 3.78 2.08
C GLY A 130 -5.76 2.58 1.43
N VAL A 131 -6.75 1.99 2.10
CA VAL A 131 -7.56 0.88 1.55
C VAL A 131 -8.38 1.36 0.35
N LYS A 132 -9.03 2.52 0.46
CA LYS A 132 -9.82 3.11 -0.63
C LYS A 132 -9.00 3.34 -1.90
N HIS A 133 -7.76 3.78 -1.75
CA HIS A 133 -6.84 4.08 -2.86
C HIS A 133 -5.95 2.90 -3.26
N GLY A 134 -6.11 1.73 -2.63
CA GLY A 134 -5.50 0.47 -3.06
C GLY A 134 -4.01 0.32 -2.76
N PHE A 135 -3.43 1.14 -1.88
CA PHE A 135 -2.05 0.96 -1.41
C PHE A 135 -1.96 0.28 -0.03
N MET A 136 -3.10 -0.10 0.55
CA MET A 136 -3.23 -0.91 1.76
C MET A 136 -4.35 -1.93 1.62
N GLU A 137 -4.28 -3.00 2.41
CA GLU A 137 -5.33 -4.01 2.56
C GLU A 137 -5.67 -4.18 4.04
N ASP A 138 -6.96 -4.21 4.36
CA ASP A 138 -7.43 -4.54 5.71
C ASP A 138 -7.48 -6.06 5.89
N VAL A 139 -6.36 -6.62 6.34
CA VAL A 139 -6.23 -8.06 6.59
C VAL A 139 -7.05 -8.54 7.80
N ALA A 140 -7.42 -7.64 8.72
CA ALA A 140 -8.28 -7.99 9.84
C ALA A 140 -9.72 -8.23 9.38
N ALA A 141 -10.23 -7.40 8.48
CA ALA A 141 -11.55 -7.60 7.87
C ALA A 141 -11.61 -8.87 7.02
N ALA A 142 -10.53 -9.20 6.31
CA ALA A 142 -10.45 -10.40 5.47
C ALA A 142 -10.46 -11.71 6.28
N ASN A 143 -9.91 -11.70 7.51
CA ASN A 143 -9.73 -12.89 8.35
C ASN A 143 -10.69 -12.96 9.53
N SER A 144 -11.53 -11.95 9.76
CA SER A 144 -12.48 -11.93 10.87
C SER A 144 -13.82 -12.52 10.47
N PRO A 145 -14.35 -13.53 11.20
CA PRO A 145 -15.72 -13.99 11.03
C PRO A 145 -16.77 -12.95 11.48
N VAL A 146 -16.35 -11.95 12.24
CA VAL A 146 -17.17 -10.82 12.67
C VAL A 146 -16.70 -9.57 11.94
N ARG A 147 -17.43 -9.15 10.93
CA ARG A 147 -17.25 -7.82 10.30
C ARG A 147 -17.70 -6.77 11.31
N THR A 148 -16.81 -6.36 12.19
CA THR A 148 -16.99 -5.14 12.97
C THR A 148 -16.57 -3.99 12.06
N PRO A 149 -17.49 -3.11 11.61
CA PRO A 149 -17.08 -1.95 10.87
C PRO A 149 -16.19 -1.11 11.79
N LEU A 150 -14.90 -1.01 11.47
CA LEU A 150 -14.00 -0.06 12.10
C LEU A 150 -14.62 1.33 11.94
N CYS A 151 -15.16 1.82 13.04
CA CYS A 151 -15.60 3.21 13.25
C CYS A 151 -16.66 3.77 12.29
N ARG A 152 -17.94 3.35 12.44
CA ARG A 152 -19.11 4.12 11.98
C ARG A 152 -19.59 5.17 12.98
N THR A 153 -18.80 5.50 14.01
CA THR A 153 -19.30 6.26 15.16
C THR A 153 -19.10 7.77 15.09
N TRP A 154 -18.47 8.32 14.06
CA TRP A 154 -18.28 9.78 13.97
C TRP A 154 -19.44 10.53 13.31
N GLU A 155 -20.24 9.87 12.46
CA GLU A 155 -21.42 10.51 11.83
C GLU A 155 -22.65 10.62 12.75
N ALA A 156 -22.63 9.96 13.93
CA ALA A 156 -23.77 9.92 14.84
C ALA A 156 -23.67 10.94 16.01
N VAL A 157 -22.63 11.78 16.08
CA VAL A 157 -22.36 12.72 17.20
C VAL A 157 -22.29 14.18 16.75
N MET A 158 -22.67 14.50 15.50
CA MET A 158 -22.91 15.90 15.11
C MET A 158 -24.35 16.14 14.74
#